data_ff0caacd7fd752c833c7ba23514f19ae
#
_entry.id   ff0caacd7fd752c833c7ba23514f19ae
#
_cell.length_a   1.000
_cell.length_b   1.000
_cell.length_c   1.000
_cell.angle_alpha   90.00
_cell.angle_beta   90.00
_cell.angle_gamma   90.00
#
_symmetry.space_group_name_H-M   'P 1'
#
loop_
_entity.id
_entity.type
_entity.pdbx_description
1 polymer ?
#
loop_
_entity_poly.entity_id
_entity_poly.type
_entity_poly.pdbx_seq_one_letter_code
_entity_poly.pdbx_strand_id
1 'polypeptide(L)'
;MESRVYECDSQQIANLKKLLEEDPYGDRSFARQGYKLKEGRAIGGEQSKYYLYIKADADFFKAAEEKLKGVNSFKRSEKKLEESIVKKIEEEEGLAEQGFGAIFG
;
A
#
# COMPACT_ATOMS: atom_id res chain seq x y z
N MET A 1 -11.63 8.19 6.07
CA MET A 1 -10.47 7.33 5.76
C MET A 1 -9.40 8.12 5.05
N GLU A 2 -8.16 7.80 5.29
CA GLU A 2 -7.05 8.41 4.59
C GLU A 2 -6.26 7.36 3.83
N SER A 3 -5.50 7.81 2.85
CA SER A 3 -4.64 6.94 2.07
C SER A 3 -3.19 7.25 2.41
N ARG A 4 -2.40 6.21 2.65
CA ARG A 4 -0.97 6.35 2.92
C ARG A 4 -0.18 5.39 2.07
N VAL A 5 1.04 5.78 1.75
CA VAL A 5 1.98 4.94 1.03
C VAL A 5 3.25 4.81 1.84
N TYR A 6 3.68 3.59 2.03
CA TYR A 6 4.93 3.26 2.70
C TYR A 6 5.88 2.63 1.70
N GLU A 7 7.16 2.69 1.99
CA GLU A 7 8.17 2.13 1.11
C GLU A 7 9.18 1.31 1.88
N CYS A 8 9.78 0.35 1.21
CA CYS A 8 10.91 -0.40 1.74
C CYS A 8 11.80 -0.84 0.58
N ASP A 9 13.04 -1.17 0.90
CA ASP A 9 13.96 -1.69 -0.12
C ASP A 9 13.47 -3.04 -0.64
N SER A 10 13.72 -3.30 -1.92
CA SER A 10 13.30 -4.56 -2.53
C SER A 10 13.88 -5.79 -1.84
N GLN A 11 15.03 -5.65 -1.20
CA GLN A 11 15.63 -6.73 -0.43
C GLN A 11 14.82 -7.12 0.80
N GLN A 12 13.94 -6.24 1.27
CA GLN A 12 13.11 -6.47 2.44
C GLN A 12 11.71 -6.94 2.11
N ILE A 13 11.41 -7.13 0.82
CA ILE A 13 10.04 -7.46 0.40
C ILE A 13 9.52 -8.77 1.01
N ALA A 14 10.37 -9.77 1.17
CA ALA A 14 9.97 -11.03 1.78
C ALA A 14 9.53 -10.84 3.24
N ASN A 15 10.27 -10.02 3.98
CA ASN A 15 9.94 -9.70 5.38
C ASN A 15 8.65 -8.91 5.46
N LEU A 16 8.46 -7.95 4.56
CA LEU A 16 7.24 -7.16 4.52
C LEU A 16 6.03 -8.03 4.21
N LYS A 17 6.11 -8.87 3.19
CA LYS A 17 5.02 -9.77 2.82
C LYS A 17 4.66 -10.72 3.96
N LYS A 18 5.65 -11.22 4.66
CA LYS A 18 5.42 -12.11 5.80
C LYS A 18 4.55 -11.42 6.87
N LEU A 19 4.89 -10.18 7.20
CA LEU A 19 4.11 -9.42 8.18
C LEU A 19 2.72 -9.05 7.68
N LEU A 20 2.60 -8.72 6.39
CA LEU A 20 1.30 -8.41 5.80
C LEU A 20 0.34 -9.60 5.78
N GLU A 21 0.88 -10.81 5.62
CA GLU A 21 0.08 -12.04 5.56
C GLU A 21 -0.14 -12.68 6.92
N GLU A 22 0.51 -12.17 7.96
CA GLU A 22 0.39 -12.67 9.31
C GLU A 22 -1.02 -12.43 9.86
N ASP A 23 -1.57 -13.42 10.56
CA ASP A 23 -2.88 -13.37 11.19
C ASP A 23 -3.98 -12.81 10.27
N PRO A 24 -4.26 -13.49 9.12
CA PRO A 24 -5.18 -12.95 8.11
C PRO A 24 -6.62 -12.81 8.61
N TYR A 25 -6.97 -13.43 9.73
CA TYR A 25 -8.32 -13.36 10.27
C TYR A 25 -8.45 -12.45 11.49
N GLY A 26 -7.36 -11.79 11.88
CA GLY A 26 -7.37 -10.85 12.99
C GLY A 26 -8.15 -9.57 12.66
N ASP A 27 -8.63 -8.90 13.69
CA ASP A 27 -9.45 -7.69 13.53
C ASP A 27 -8.70 -6.56 12.83
N ARG A 28 -7.38 -6.51 12.97
CA ARG A 28 -6.54 -5.49 12.36
C ARG A 28 -5.59 -6.06 11.33
N SER A 29 -5.98 -7.18 10.71
CA SER A 29 -5.14 -7.79 9.69
C SER A 29 -5.11 -6.95 8.43
N PHE A 30 -3.97 -6.96 7.76
CA PHE A 30 -3.84 -6.28 6.47
C PHE A 30 -4.71 -6.95 5.40
N ALA A 31 -4.85 -8.27 5.49
CA ALA A 31 -5.69 -9.02 4.55
C ALA A 31 -7.14 -8.56 4.59
N ARG A 32 -7.66 -8.32 5.79
CA ARG A 32 -9.06 -7.85 5.94
C ARG A 32 -9.22 -6.39 5.55
N GLN A 33 -8.26 -5.56 5.89
CA GLN A 33 -8.30 -4.14 5.53
C GLN A 33 -8.15 -3.94 4.02
N GLY A 34 -7.30 -4.76 3.41
CA GLY A 34 -6.95 -4.60 2.02
C GLY A 34 -5.78 -3.64 1.83
N TYR A 35 -4.92 -3.96 0.90
CA TYR A 35 -3.78 -3.12 0.57
C TYR A 35 -3.35 -3.42 -0.86
N LYS A 36 -2.50 -2.55 -1.40
CA LYS A 36 -1.86 -2.80 -2.69
C LYS A 36 -0.36 -2.68 -2.53
N LEU A 37 0.36 -3.65 -3.04
CA LEU A 37 1.82 -3.68 -3.00
C LEU A 37 2.33 -3.63 -4.43
N LYS A 38 3.10 -2.59 -4.75
CA LYS A 38 3.58 -2.33 -6.10
C LYS A 38 5.09 -2.17 -6.13
N GLU A 39 5.72 -2.68 -7.20
CA GLU A 39 7.12 -2.38 -7.45
C GLU A 39 7.27 -0.91 -7.81
N GLY A 40 8.38 -0.30 -7.37
CA GLY A 40 8.62 1.10 -7.63
C GLY A 40 8.56 1.44 -9.11
N ARG A 41 9.14 0.60 -9.95
CA ARG A 41 9.17 0.80 -11.39
C ARG A 41 7.78 0.81 -12.02
N ALA A 42 6.83 0.08 -11.45
CA ALA A 42 5.47 -0.01 -11.97
C ALA A 42 4.61 1.18 -11.56
N ILE A 43 4.99 1.91 -10.51
CA ILE A 43 4.16 2.98 -9.93
C ILE A 43 4.83 4.36 -9.99
N GLY A 44 5.97 4.47 -10.65
CA GLY A 44 6.67 5.74 -10.76
C GLY A 44 7.55 6.09 -9.57
N GLY A 45 7.83 5.14 -8.69
CA GLY A 45 8.77 5.30 -7.60
C GLY A 45 10.16 4.80 -7.95
N GLU A 46 10.98 4.60 -6.94
CA GLU A 46 12.34 4.11 -7.15
C GLU A 46 12.34 2.62 -7.50
N GLN A 47 13.16 2.23 -8.48
CA GLN A 47 13.23 0.85 -8.97
C GLN A 47 13.69 -0.13 -7.89
N SER A 48 14.49 0.33 -6.95
CA SER A 48 15.02 -0.51 -5.88
C SER A 48 14.08 -0.67 -4.69
N LYS A 49 12.86 -0.17 -4.81
CA LYS A 49 11.90 -0.16 -3.70
C LYS A 49 10.57 -0.75 -4.10
N TYR A 50 9.83 -1.18 -3.06
CA TYR A 50 8.43 -1.54 -3.15
C TYR A 50 7.61 -0.52 -2.38
N TYR A 51 6.37 -0.30 -2.85
CA TYR A 51 5.47 0.67 -2.26
C TYR A 51 4.19 -0.02 -1.81
N LEU A 52 3.80 0.25 -0.57
CA LEU A 52 2.61 -0.31 0.05
C LEU A 52 1.56 0.78 0.19
N TYR A 53 0.44 0.61 -0.49
CA TYR A 53 -0.69 1.54 -0.43
C TYR A 53 -1.76 0.95 0.47
N ILE A 54 -2.21 1.75 1.44
CA ILE A 54 -3.30 1.37 2.36
C ILE A 54 -4.26 2.54 2.48
N LYS A 55 -5.54 2.26 2.44
CA LYS A 55 -6.59 3.24 2.71
C LYS A 55 -7.35 2.77 3.94
N ALA A 56 -7.28 3.53 5.02
CA ALA A 56 -7.81 3.11 6.32
C ALA A 56 -8.00 4.28 7.27
N ASP A 57 -8.48 3.98 8.48
CA ASP A 57 -8.59 4.94 9.58
C ASP A 57 -7.24 5.21 10.22
N ALA A 58 -7.15 6.33 10.94
CA ALA A 58 -5.94 6.67 11.68
C ALA A 58 -5.53 5.58 12.68
N ASP A 59 -6.50 4.96 13.33
CA ASP A 59 -6.23 3.88 14.30
C ASP A 59 -5.57 2.68 13.64
N PHE A 60 -6.02 2.32 12.44
CA PHE A 60 -5.40 1.23 11.71
C PHE A 60 -3.95 1.56 11.36
N PHE A 61 -3.68 2.76 10.89
CA PHE A 61 -2.32 3.17 10.53
C PHE A 61 -1.39 3.16 11.73
N LYS A 62 -1.89 3.57 12.88
CA LYS A 62 -1.10 3.56 14.11
C LYS A 62 -0.64 2.15 14.45
N ALA A 63 -1.55 1.19 14.40
CA ALA A 63 -1.24 -0.21 14.65
C ALA A 63 -0.33 -0.79 13.56
N ALA A 64 -0.58 -0.42 12.30
CA ALA A 64 0.19 -0.90 11.17
C ALA A 64 1.64 -0.41 11.23
N GLU A 65 1.84 0.86 11.53
CA GLU A 65 3.19 1.42 11.64
C GLU A 65 3.98 0.76 12.76
N GLU A 66 3.32 0.49 13.87
CA GLU A 66 3.94 -0.21 14.98
C GLU A 66 4.37 -1.62 14.58
N LYS A 67 3.51 -2.33 13.88
CA LYS A 67 3.79 -3.71 13.44
C LYS A 67 4.90 -3.76 12.39
N LEU A 68 4.91 -2.81 11.46
CA LEU A 68 5.84 -2.85 10.33
C LEU A 68 7.16 -2.14 10.59
N LYS A 69 7.31 -1.45 11.69
CA LYS A 69 8.55 -0.74 12.00
C LYS A 69 9.77 -1.66 12.14
N GLY A 70 9.53 -2.95 12.35
CA GLY A 70 10.61 -3.94 12.41
C GLY A 70 11.21 -4.31 11.05
N VAL A 71 10.57 -3.92 9.96
CA VAL A 71 11.11 -4.14 8.63
C VAL A 71 12.19 -3.10 8.37
N ASN A 72 13.40 -3.55 8.07
CA ASN A 72 14.49 -2.65 7.79
C ASN A 72 14.16 -1.78 6.58
N SER A 73 14.54 -0.52 6.60
CA SER A 73 14.26 0.48 5.56
C SER A 73 12.79 0.86 5.38
N PHE A 74 11.86 0.28 6.15
CA PHE A 74 10.45 0.63 6.06
C PHE A 74 10.21 2.04 6.58
N LYS A 75 9.52 2.84 5.76
CA LYS A 75 9.14 4.20 6.15
C LYS A 75 7.97 4.69 5.30
N ARG A 76 7.29 5.70 5.78
CA ARG A 76 6.27 6.36 4.99
C ARG A 76 6.96 7.16 3.86
N SER A 77 6.41 7.10 2.67
CA SER A 77 6.96 7.82 1.52
C SER A 77 6.87 9.33 1.72
N GLU A 78 7.77 10.06 1.06
CA GLU A 78 7.74 11.51 1.04
C GLU A 78 6.37 11.99 0.54
N LYS A 79 5.88 13.10 1.08
CA LYS A 79 4.54 13.60 0.81
C LYS A 79 4.21 13.71 -0.67
N LYS A 80 5.11 14.29 -1.46
CA LYS A 80 4.88 14.45 -2.91
C LYS A 80 4.81 13.12 -3.62
N LEU A 81 5.67 12.20 -3.26
CA LEU A 81 5.69 10.86 -3.84
C LEU A 81 4.45 10.08 -3.42
N GLU A 82 4.08 10.16 -2.16
CA GLU A 82 2.86 9.53 -1.66
C GLU A 82 1.64 10.01 -2.42
N GLU A 83 1.48 11.30 -2.59
CA GLU A 83 0.36 11.88 -3.33
C GLU A 83 0.32 11.39 -4.77
N SER A 84 1.48 11.33 -5.41
CA SER A 84 1.60 10.85 -6.79
C SER A 84 1.20 9.38 -6.91
N ILE A 85 1.65 8.54 -5.99
CA ILE A 85 1.35 7.11 -6.00
C ILE A 85 -0.12 6.87 -5.69
N VAL A 86 -0.67 7.55 -4.69
CA VAL A 86 -2.10 7.46 -4.36
C VAL A 86 -2.94 7.83 -5.58
N LYS A 87 -2.60 8.91 -6.25
CA LYS A 87 -3.32 9.36 -7.44
C LYS A 87 -3.29 8.31 -8.53
N LYS A 88 -2.13 7.73 -8.80
CA LYS A 88 -2.00 6.68 -9.83
C LYS A 88 -2.83 5.45 -9.51
N ILE A 89 -2.79 5.00 -8.28
CA ILE A 89 -3.57 3.83 -7.86
C ILE A 89 -5.06 4.11 -7.96
N GLU A 90 -5.51 5.27 -7.50
CA GLU A 90 -6.91 5.64 -7.56
C GLU A 90 -7.38 5.84 -9.01
N GLU A 91 -6.54 6.37 -9.87
CA GLU A 91 -6.86 6.49 -11.30
C GLU A 91 -6.99 5.12 -11.96
N GLU A 92 -6.10 4.18 -11.66
CA GLU A 92 -6.21 2.82 -12.16
C GLU A 92 -7.50 2.16 -11.72
N GLU A 93 -7.87 2.29 -10.46
CA GLU A 93 -9.12 1.77 -9.94
C GLU A 93 -10.32 2.45 -10.55
N GLY A 94 -10.26 3.77 -10.70
CA GLY A 94 -11.31 4.55 -11.32
C GLY A 94 -11.53 4.19 -12.78
N LEU A 95 -10.45 3.99 -13.51
CA LEU A 95 -10.52 3.57 -14.91
C LEU A 95 -11.14 2.18 -15.03
N ALA A 96 -10.79 1.27 -14.13
CA ALA A 96 -11.39 -0.07 -14.13
C ALA A 96 -12.89 0.01 -13.84
N GLU A 97 -13.29 0.82 -12.89
CA GLU A 97 -14.70 1.04 -12.56
C GLU A 97 -15.45 1.69 -13.71
N GLN A 98 -14.85 2.70 -14.32
CA GLN A 98 -15.46 3.38 -15.46
C GLN A 98 -15.60 2.45 -16.66
N GLY A 99 -14.57 1.65 -16.93
CA GLY A 99 -14.62 0.66 -17.98
C GLY A 99 -15.72 -0.36 -17.77
N PHE A 100 -15.86 -0.82 -16.55
CA PHE A 100 -16.90 -1.76 -16.17
C PHE A 100 -18.28 -1.10 -16.32
N GLY A 101 -18.43 0.12 -15.85
CA GLY A 101 -19.66 0.88 -15.98
C GLY A 101 -20.05 1.16 -17.43
N ALA A 102 -19.06 1.43 -18.29
CA ALA A 102 -19.28 1.67 -19.71
C ALA A 102 -19.83 0.42 -20.40
N ILE A 103 -19.38 -0.77 -19.97
CA ILE A 103 -19.85 -2.03 -20.54
C ILE A 103 -21.30 -2.31 -20.13
N PHE A 104 -21.67 -1.98 -18.93
CA PHE A 104 -22.98 -2.31 -18.37
C PHE A 104 -23.94 -1.14 -18.27
N GLY A 105 -23.45 0.01 -18.49
CA GLY A 105 -24.23 1.21 -18.37
C GLY A 105 -24.28 2.01 -19.62
#